data_c7655736c3e7c653ded4a803971b17cb
#
_entry.id   c7655736c3e7c653ded4a803971b17cb
#
_cell.length_a   1.000
_cell.length_b   1.000
_cell.length_c   1.000
_cell.angle_alpha   90.00
_cell.angle_beta   90.00
_cell.angle_gamma   90.00
#
_symmetry.space_group_name_H-M   'P 1'
#
loop_
_entity.id
_entity.type
_entity.pdbx_description
1 polymer ?
#
loop_
_entity_poly.entity_id
_entity_poly.type
_entity_poly.pdbx_seq_one_letter_code
_entity_poly.pdbx_strand_id
1 'polypeptide(L)'
;WFELDYASPYMLFVVGVNAAHRIEESDEDRRRFGIERLKCARSSVPAVTHVDHSARVQTVGPQGNPRFHALLEAFHERTGCPVLVNTSFNVRGEPIVESPDNAYLCFMRTQMDSLVLGNFLLRKADQPALVEDTDWRETFALD
;
A
#
# COMPACT_ATOMS: atom_id res chain seq x y z
N TRP A 1 13.99 7.14 -6.96
CA TRP A 1 12.78 6.42 -7.34
C TRP A 1 11.73 7.36 -7.94
N PHE A 2 11.62 8.57 -7.43
CA PHE A 2 10.65 9.57 -7.86
C PHE A 2 11.34 10.90 -8.18
N GLU A 3 10.76 11.67 -9.08
CA GLU A 3 11.24 13.00 -9.48
C GLU A 3 10.81 14.04 -8.43
N LEU A 4 11.43 13.97 -7.25
CA LEU A 4 11.14 14.80 -6.09
C LEU A 4 12.44 15.23 -5.42
N ASP A 5 12.65 16.53 -5.26
CA ASP A 5 13.84 17.16 -4.68
C ASP A 5 13.59 17.90 -3.36
N TYR A 6 12.37 17.74 -2.81
CA TYR A 6 11.95 18.37 -1.55
C TYR A 6 11.23 17.38 -0.63
N ALA A 7 11.12 17.73 0.63
CA ALA A 7 10.37 16.91 1.60
C ALA A 7 8.85 17.02 1.37
N SER A 8 8.18 15.89 1.30
CA SER A 8 6.73 15.77 1.20
C SER A 8 6.20 14.88 2.34
N PRO A 9 6.09 15.41 3.57
CA PRO A 9 5.70 14.61 4.74
C PRO A 9 4.23 14.17 4.72
N TYR A 10 3.45 14.70 3.79
CA TYR A 10 2.06 14.32 3.54
C TYR A 10 1.89 13.89 2.09
N MET A 11 0.95 13.01 1.82
CA MET A 11 0.68 12.48 0.47
C MET A 11 -0.12 13.49 -0.39
N LEU A 12 0.40 14.71 -0.55
CA LEU A 12 -0.28 15.80 -1.26
C LEU A 12 0.14 15.95 -2.72
N PHE A 13 1.38 15.53 -3.06
CA PHE A 13 1.93 15.76 -4.38
C PHE A 13 1.93 14.51 -5.23
N VAL A 14 1.66 14.71 -6.52
CA VAL A 14 1.84 13.72 -7.57
C VAL A 14 3.11 14.07 -8.32
N VAL A 15 4.04 13.13 -8.42
CA VAL A 15 5.34 13.32 -9.06
C VAL A 15 5.66 12.17 -10.01
N GLY A 16 6.53 12.38 -10.97
CA GLY A 16 6.98 11.34 -11.89
C GLY A 16 7.77 10.23 -11.20
N VAL A 17 7.60 9.00 -11.65
CA VAL A 17 8.53 7.91 -11.35
C VAL A 17 9.81 8.16 -12.16
N ASN A 18 10.97 8.06 -11.51
CA ASN A 18 12.26 8.27 -12.17
C ASN A 18 12.41 7.31 -13.37
N ALA A 19 12.94 7.81 -14.48
CA ALA A 19 13.09 7.05 -15.73
C ALA A 19 13.83 5.71 -15.54
N ALA A 20 14.81 5.64 -14.63
CA ALA A 20 15.54 4.42 -14.32
C ALA A 20 14.68 3.28 -13.73
N HIS A 21 13.49 3.61 -13.23
CA HIS A 21 12.54 2.67 -12.63
C HIS A 21 11.29 2.45 -13.48
N ARG A 22 11.19 3.12 -14.64
CA ARG A 22 10.08 2.91 -15.59
C ARG A 22 10.29 1.63 -16.38
N ILE A 23 9.22 0.95 -16.70
CA ILE A 23 9.18 -0.20 -17.59
C ILE A 23 8.51 0.24 -18.89
N GLU A 24 9.14 -0.04 -20.01
CA GLU A 24 8.54 0.23 -21.33
C GLU A 24 7.34 -0.70 -21.54
N GLU A 25 6.21 -0.12 -21.95
CA GLU A 25 5.03 -0.90 -22.28
C GLU A 25 5.29 -1.72 -23.55
N SER A 26 4.96 -3.00 -23.51
CA SER A 26 4.97 -3.86 -24.69
C SER A 26 3.87 -3.43 -25.69
N ASP A 27 3.97 -3.87 -26.95
CA ASP A 27 2.93 -3.61 -27.93
C ASP A 27 1.59 -4.26 -27.54
N GLU A 28 1.62 -5.34 -26.79
CA GLU A 28 0.44 -5.98 -26.23
C GLU A 28 -0.20 -5.10 -25.16
N ASP A 29 0.59 -4.56 -24.21
CA ASP A 29 0.10 -3.70 -23.16
C ASP A 29 -0.49 -2.39 -23.69
N ARG A 30 0.08 -1.82 -24.75
CA ARG A 30 -0.44 -0.62 -25.44
C ARG A 30 -1.82 -0.85 -26.07
N ARG A 31 -2.15 -2.08 -26.44
CA ARG A 31 -3.45 -2.46 -27.01
C ARG A 31 -4.53 -2.67 -25.95
N ARG A 32 -4.14 -2.85 -24.68
CA ARG A 32 -5.10 -3.03 -23.59
C ARG A 32 -5.86 -1.73 -23.33
N PHE A 33 -7.12 -1.87 -22.95
CA PHE A 33 -8.01 -0.74 -22.68
C PHE A 33 -8.72 -0.87 -21.33
N GLY A 34 -9.10 0.27 -20.73
CA GLY A 34 -9.84 0.32 -19.49
C GLY A 34 -9.10 -0.36 -18.33
N ILE A 35 -9.80 -1.17 -17.54
CA ILE A 35 -9.27 -1.85 -16.33
C ILE A 35 -8.09 -2.79 -16.64
N GLU A 36 -8.07 -3.42 -17.82
CA GLU A 36 -6.97 -4.30 -18.21
C GLU A 36 -5.64 -3.54 -18.32
N ARG A 37 -5.68 -2.27 -18.67
CA ARG A 37 -4.49 -1.42 -18.69
C ARG A 37 -3.90 -1.17 -17.29
N LEU A 38 -4.72 -1.20 -16.25
CA LEU A 38 -4.24 -1.06 -14.86
C LEU A 38 -3.39 -2.26 -14.40
N LYS A 39 -3.55 -3.42 -15.02
CA LYS A 39 -2.79 -4.64 -14.70
C LYS A 39 -1.38 -4.64 -15.29
N CYS A 40 -1.05 -3.72 -16.20
CA CYS A 40 0.27 -3.62 -16.82
C CYS A 40 1.28 -3.03 -15.82
N ALA A 41 2.41 -3.70 -15.64
CA ALA A 41 3.51 -3.17 -14.85
C ALA A 41 4.23 -2.05 -15.63
N ARG A 42 4.20 -0.81 -15.12
CA ARG A 42 4.82 0.38 -15.74
C ARG A 42 6.10 0.82 -15.08
N SER A 43 6.38 0.23 -13.94
CA SER A 43 7.59 0.53 -13.17
C SER A 43 7.98 -0.63 -12.28
N SER A 44 9.13 -0.54 -11.63
CA SER A 44 9.56 -1.48 -10.59
C SER A 44 8.74 -1.37 -9.29
N VAL A 45 7.83 -0.38 -9.19
CA VAL A 45 6.84 -0.21 -8.09
C VAL A 45 5.41 -0.10 -8.66
N PRO A 46 4.92 -1.15 -9.34
CA PRO A 46 3.70 -1.07 -10.15
C PRO A 46 2.44 -0.77 -9.33
N ALA A 47 2.39 -1.18 -8.06
CA ALA A 47 1.24 -0.99 -7.19
C ALA A 47 0.93 0.49 -6.88
N VAL A 48 1.91 1.39 -7.02
CA VAL A 48 1.77 2.83 -6.74
C VAL A 48 1.91 3.70 -7.97
N THR A 49 2.16 3.10 -9.15
CA THR A 49 2.42 3.83 -10.40
C THR A 49 1.14 4.02 -11.20
N HIS A 50 0.78 5.26 -11.46
CA HIS A 50 -0.35 5.64 -12.30
C HIS A 50 -0.09 5.35 -13.79
N VAL A 51 -1.13 5.49 -14.61
CA VAL A 51 -1.08 5.21 -16.07
C VAL A 51 -0.10 6.12 -16.81
N ASP A 52 0.15 7.31 -16.28
CA ASP A 52 1.06 8.33 -16.83
C ASP A 52 2.48 8.28 -16.24
N HIS A 53 2.84 7.18 -15.57
CA HIS A 53 4.11 7.02 -14.84
C HIS A 53 4.30 8.00 -13.66
N SER A 54 3.22 8.55 -13.13
CA SER A 54 3.26 9.33 -11.90
C SER A 54 2.90 8.47 -10.67
N ALA A 55 3.14 9.02 -9.49
CA ALA A 55 2.73 8.43 -8.21
C ALA A 55 2.46 9.52 -7.17
N ARG A 56 1.55 9.25 -6.21
CA ARG A 56 1.41 10.07 -5.02
C ARG A 56 2.44 9.64 -3.99
N VAL A 57 3.29 10.56 -3.58
CA VAL A 57 4.43 10.23 -2.72
C VAL A 57 4.36 10.91 -1.36
N GLN A 58 4.90 10.21 -0.37
CA GLN A 58 5.15 10.72 0.96
C GLN A 58 6.59 10.42 1.33
N THR A 59 7.33 11.42 1.82
CA THR A 59 8.67 11.23 2.36
C THR A 59 8.61 11.03 3.86
N VAL A 60 9.43 10.13 4.38
CA VAL A 60 9.55 9.86 5.81
C VAL A 60 10.97 10.17 6.25
N GLY A 61 11.12 11.25 7.01
CA GLY A 61 12.40 11.63 7.60
C GLY A 61 12.57 11.11 9.03
N PRO A 62 13.82 11.00 9.51
CA PRO A 62 14.11 10.47 10.84
C PRO A 62 13.56 11.35 11.97
N GLN A 63 13.37 12.67 11.75
CA GLN A 63 12.81 13.58 12.76
C GLN A 63 11.28 13.47 12.85
N GLY A 64 10.61 13.16 11.73
CA GLY A 64 9.14 13.10 11.69
C GLY A 64 8.58 11.79 12.26
N ASN A 65 9.15 10.67 11.85
CA ASN A 65 8.76 9.34 12.32
C ASN A 65 9.98 8.41 12.29
N PRO A 66 10.83 8.44 13.33
CA PRO A 66 12.09 7.68 13.34
C PRO A 66 11.89 6.17 13.23
N ARG A 67 10.82 5.63 13.81
CA ARG A 67 10.53 4.19 13.76
C ARG A 67 10.14 3.73 12.35
N PHE A 68 9.30 4.51 11.68
CA PHE A 68 8.89 4.18 10.31
C PHE A 68 10.03 4.44 9.31
N HIS A 69 10.86 5.46 9.56
CA HIS A 69 12.08 5.67 8.78
C HIS A 69 13.02 4.46 8.88
N ALA A 70 13.28 3.97 10.09
CA ALA A 70 14.12 2.79 10.29
C ALA A 70 13.53 1.52 9.63
N LEU A 71 12.21 1.39 9.59
CA LEU A 71 11.55 0.31 8.84
C LEU A 71 11.83 0.41 7.34
N LEU A 72 11.74 1.61 6.75
CA LEU A 72 12.03 1.84 5.34
C LEU A 72 13.50 1.55 5.01
N GLU A 73 14.43 1.94 5.89
CA GLU A 73 15.86 1.64 5.74
C GLU A 73 16.10 0.12 5.76
N ALA A 74 15.55 -0.59 6.75
CA ALA A 74 15.70 -2.05 6.86
C ALA A 74 15.05 -2.79 5.68
N PHE A 75 13.94 -2.27 5.14
CA PHE A 75 13.32 -2.81 3.94
C PHE A 75 14.19 -2.58 2.71
N HIS A 76 14.74 -1.38 2.56
CA HIS A 76 15.67 -1.06 1.48
C HIS A 76 16.93 -1.94 1.51
N GLU A 77 17.55 -2.10 2.66
CA GLU A 77 18.72 -2.98 2.81
C GLU A 77 18.46 -4.43 2.37
N ARG A 78 17.25 -4.93 2.60
CA ARG A 78 16.88 -6.31 2.29
C ARG A 78 16.40 -6.51 0.85
N THR A 79 15.80 -5.50 0.25
CA THR A 79 15.10 -5.63 -1.04
C THR A 79 15.69 -4.77 -2.15
N GLY A 80 16.53 -3.79 -1.81
CA GLY A 80 16.98 -2.76 -2.74
C GLY A 80 15.91 -1.70 -3.06
N CYS A 81 14.71 -1.80 -2.48
CA CYS A 81 13.59 -0.90 -2.74
C CYS A 81 13.25 -0.06 -1.48
N PRO A 82 13.42 1.28 -1.50
CA PRO A 82 13.11 2.15 -0.35
C PRO A 82 11.65 2.61 -0.31
N VAL A 83 10.73 1.86 -0.93
CA VAL A 83 9.34 2.27 -1.10
C VAL A 83 8.40 1.24 -0.49
N LEU A 84 7.49 1.70 0.36
CA LEU A 84 6.35 0.93 0.87
C LEU A 84 5.04 1.57 0.40
N VAL A 85 4.02 0.74 0.20
CA VAL A 85 2.67 1.23 -0.13
C VAL A 85 2.04 1.84 1.12
N ASN A 86 1.53 3.07 0.99
CA ASN A 86 0.75 3.73 2.02
C ASN A 86 -0.70 3.85 1.55
N THR A 87 -1.63 3.25 2.27
CA THR A 87 -3.06 3.29 1.99
C THR A 87 -3.84 3.30 3.31
N SER A 88 -5.11 3.69 3.27
CA SER A 88 -6.00 3.57 4.42
C SER A 88 -6.15 2.11 4.83
N PHE A 89 -6.24 1.87 6.14
CA PHE A 89 -6.47 0.54 6.67
C PHE A 89 -7.97 0.35 6.93
N ASN A 90 -8.65 -0.20 5.96
CA ASN A 90 -10.06 -0.55 5.97
C ASN A 90 -10.41 -1.39 4.74
N VAL A 91 -11.54 -2.06 4.75
CA VAL A 91 -12.15 -2.62 3.54
C VAL A 91 -13.15 -1.61 2.96
N ARG A 92 -13.55 -1.82 1.69
CA ARG A 92 -14.51 -0.93 1.01
C ARG A 92 -15.81 -0.84 1.80
N GLY A 93 -16.29 0.37 2.03
CA GLY A 93 -17.50 0.68 2.80
C GLY A 93 -17.29 0.74 4.31
N GLU A 94 -16.21 0.18 4.84
CA GLU A 94 -15.88 0.22 6.27
C GLU A 94 -15.18 1.55 6.61
N PRO A 95 -15.47 2.17 7.79
CA PRO A 95 -14.69 3.29 8.29
C PRO A 95 -13.21 2.93 8.44
N ILE A 96 -12.33 3.93 8.35
CA ILE A 96 -10.89 3.71 8.60
C ILE A 96 -10.72 3.17 10.02
N VAL A 97 -9.89 2.14 10.14
CA VAL A 97 -9.52 1.50 11.40
C VAL A 97 -9.03 2.56 12.41
N GLU A 98 -9.62 2.60 13.59
CA GLU A 98 -9.29 3.54 14.68
C GLU A 98 -8.86 2.84 15.98
N SER A 99 -9.17 1.57 16.15
CA SER A 99 -8.87 0.80 17.37
C SER A 99 -8.10 -0.50 17.06
N PRO A 100 -7.40 -1.08 18.06
CA PRO A 100 -6.79 -2.41 17.91
C PRO A 100 -7.79 -3.50 17.50
N ASP A 101 -9.01 -3.46 18.03
CA ASP A 101 -10.05 -4.44 17.70
C ASP A 101 -10.49 -4.31 16.25
N ASN A 102 -10.68 -3.07 15.74
CA ASN A 102 -10.98 -2.83 14.34
C ASN A 102 -9.83 -3.30 13.44
N ALA A 103 -8.57 -3.05 13.84
CA ALA A 103 -7.39 -3.51 13.11
C ALA A 103 -7.36 -5.04 13.00
N TYR A 104 -7.63 -5.73 14.12
CA TYR A 104 -7.67 -7.18 14.14
C TYR A 104 -8.81 -7.75 13.29
N LEU A 105 -10.02 -7.18 13.38
CA LEU A 105 -11.16 -7.60 12.57
C LEU A 105 -10.90 -7.39 11.07
N CYS A 106 -10.42 -6.22 10.67
CA CYS A 106 -10.07 -5.94 9.28
C CYS A 106 -8.97 -6.88 8.79
N PHE A 107 -7.94 -7.15 9.60
CA PHE A 107 -6.92 -8.14 9.30
C PHE A 107 -7.51 -9.52 9.08
N MET A 108 -8.37 -10.00 9.96
CA MET A 108 -8.97 -11.34 9.88
C MET A 108 -9.91 -11.50 8.71
N ARG A 109 -10.65 -10.46 8.34
CA ARG A 109 -11.61 -10.42 7.20
C ARG A 109 -10.96 -10.32 5.82
N THR A 110 -9.68 -9.97 5.77
CA THR A 110 -8.93 -9.77 4.52
C THR A 110 -7.95 -10.92 4.25
N GLN A 111 -7.23 -10.87 3.15
CA GLN A 111 -6.20 -11.86 2.79
C GLN A 111 -4.78 -11.43 3.20
N MET A 112 -4.66 -10.55 4.19
CA MET A 112 -3.34 -10.17 4.72
C MET A 112 -2.71 -11.35 5.45
N ASP A 113 -1.41 -11.56 5.25
CA ASP A 113 -0.66 -12.65 5.90
C ASP A 113 -0.28 -12.30 7.34
N SER A 114 0.02 -11.02 7.58
CA SER A 114 0.49 -10.55 8.88
C SER A 114 -0.01 -9.14 9.18
N LEU A 115 -0.21 -8.86 10.48
CA LEU A 115 -0.50 -7.54 11.02
C LEU A 115 0.57 -7.17 12.05
N VAL A 116 1.15 -5.98 11.90
CA VAL A 116 1.99 -5.38 12.95
C VAL A 116 1.20 -4.28 13.64
N LEU A 117 1.02 -4.42 14.95
CA LEU A 117 0.28 -3.46 15.76
C LEU A 117 1.11 -3.11 17.02
N GLY A 118 1.65 -1.91 17.04
CA GLY A 118 2.58 -1.50 18.06
C GLY A 118 3.84 -2.38 18.06
N ASN A 119 4.02 -3.18 19.10
CA ASN A 119 5.13 -4.13 19.27
C ASN A 119 4.74 -5.59 18.98
N PHE A 120 3.52 -5.84 18.56
CA PHE A 120 3.02 -7.18 18.29
C PHE A 120 3.03 -7.48 16.80
N LEU A 121 3.49 -8.68 16.47
CA LEU A 121 3.37 -9.27 15.14
C LEU A 121 2.37 -10.42 15.22
N LEU A 122 1.28 -10.29 14.50
CA LEU A 122 0.27 -11.33 14.36
C LEU A 122 0.40 -11.96 12.95
N ARG A 123 0.52 -13.27 12.90
CA ARG A 123 0.46 -14.01 11.65
C ARG A 123 -0.94 -14.61 11.52
N LYS A 124 -1.55 -14.51 10.38
CA LYS A 124 -2.91 -15.04 10.18
C LYS A 124 -3.00 -16.53 10.43
N ALA A 125 -1.99 -17.29 10.01
CA ALA A 125 -1.94 -18.74 10.20
C ALA A 125 -1.94 -19.17 11.68
N ASP A 126 -1.52 -18.29 12.58
CA ASP A 126 -1.44 -18.56 14.02
C ASP A 126 -2.71 -18.10 14.77
N GLN A 127 -3.66 -17.46 14.06
CA GLN A 127 -4.88 -16.94 14.68
C GLN A 127 -6.00 -17.98 14.64
N PRO A 128 -6.87 -18.01 15.65
CA PRO A 128 -8.10 -18.82 15.61
C PRO A 128 -8.98 -18.34 14.45
N ALA A 129 -9.76 -19.25 13.87
CA ALA A 129 -10.71 -18.88 12.83
C ALA A 129 -11.71 -17.85 13.36
N LEU A 130 -11.93 -16.79 12.57
CA LEU A 130 -12.94 -15.81 12.88
C LEU A 130 -14.32 -16.45 12.63
N VAL A 131 -15.16 -16.50 13.67
CA VAL A 131 -16.54 -16.95 13.58
C VAL A 131 -17.43 -15.72 13.68
N GLU A 132 -18.21 -15.46 12.64
CA GLU A 132 -19.16 -14.34 12.60
C GLU A 132 -20.57 -14.91 12.25
N ASP A 133 -21.58 -14.46 12.95
CA ASP A 133 -22.96 -14.91 12.79
C ASP A 133 -23.62 -14.32 11.52
N THR A 134 -23.04 -13.26 10.96
CA THR A 134 -23.52 -12.55 9.77
C THR A 134 -22.39 -12.26 8.80
N ASP A 135 -22.68 -12.19 7.50
CA ASP A 135 -21.69 -11.71 6.54
C ASP A 135 -21.44 -10.20 6.79
N TRP A 136 -20.24 -9.88 7.29
CA TRP A 136 -19.84 -8.51 7.58
C TRP A 136 -19.92 -7.58 6.35
N ARG A 137 -19.86 -8.14 5.12
CA ARG A 137 -19.95 -7.36 3.88
C ARG A 137 -21.34 -6.75 3.69
N GLU A 138 -22.37 -7.37 4.26
CA GLU A 138 -23.75 -6.86 4.24
C GLU A 138 -23.96 -5.70 5.23
N THR A 139 -23.03 -5.55 6.18
CA THR A 139 -23.09 -4.49 7.21
C THR A 139 -22.73 -3.11 6.65
N PHE A 140 -21.96 -3.06 5.56
CA PHE A 140 -21.51 -1.83 4.95
C PHE A 140 -22.22 -1.60 3.62
N ALA A 141 -23.02 -0.53 3.54
CA ALA A 141 -23.66 -0.13 2.28
C ALA A 141 -22.55 0.22 1.25
N LEU A 142 -22.68 -0.33 0.06
CA LEU A 142 -21.85 0.08 -1.08
C LEU A 142 -22.40 1.42 -1.58
N ASP A 143 -21.55 2.46 -1.58
CA ASP A 143 -21.83 3.75 -2.21
C ASP A 143 -21.96 3.60 -3.75
#